data_40ec8331db533f2117ea21b96ac6cba7
#
_entry.id   40ec8331db533f2117ea21b96ac6cba7
#
_cell.length_a   1.000
_cell.length_b   1.000
_cell.length_c   1.000
_cell.angle_alpha   90.00
_cell.angle_beta   90.00
_cell.angle_gamma   90.00
#
_symmetry.space_group_name_H-M   'P 1'
#
loop_
_entity.id
_entity.type
_entity.pdbx_description
1 polymer ?
#
loop_
_entity_poly.entity_id
_entity_poly.type
_entity_poly.pdbx_seq_one_letter_code
_entity_poly.pdbx_strand_id
1 'polypeptide(L)'
;MKFGRLGELKHGYNAMTTRDSDMMMDIGYQVMDAGEELSFQDPEQETAFVILSGQAEIRWNGQSEKMHRDSLFDENPYCLHVPRNTKVTMKADTAAEVLIQKTDNEKDFAPKFYRPEDVQADIFGGGVWSGTATRTVRTIFDYSNAPYSNMVNGEVINSPGRWSGYAPHTHPQPEVYTYKFDRPQGFGACFIGDNAFKISHNSWSELSGGNSHPQVTAPGYAMWYSWMIRHLPNNPWNKTRIDDPDHEWLMQPDADEKIWSPTKK
;
A
#
# COMPACT_ATOMS: atom_id res chain seq x y z
N MET A 1 -11.44 -4.20 -12.87
CA MET A 1 -10.53 -3.04 -12.83
C MET A 1 -11.33 -1.78 -12.55
N LYS A 2 -10.98 -1.04 -11.51
CA LYS A 2 -11.72 0.16 -11.09
C LYS A 2 -10.75 1.20 -10.55
N PHE A 3 -11.05 2.47 -10.78
CA PHE A 3 -10.38 3.61 -10.18
C PHE A 3 -11.42 4.46 -9.44
N GLY A 4 -11.17 4.74 -8.16
CA GLY A 4 -12.10 5.47 -7.31
C GLY A 4 -11.47 6.68 -6.64
N ARG A 5 -12.31 7.58 -6.13
CA ARG A 5 -11.93 8.76 -5.36
C ARG A 5 -12.85 8.90 -4.17
N LEU A 6 -12.29 8.97 -2.97
CA LEU A 6 -13.06 9.27 -1.76
C LEU A 6 -13.27 10.79 -1.60
N GLY A 7 -12.36 11.60 -2.15
CA GLY A 7 -12.36 13.03 -1.94
C GLY A 7 -11.96 13.39 -0.50
N GLU A 8 -12.72 14.26 0.14
CA GLU A 8 -12.57 14.55 1.56
C GLU A 8 -13.10 13.38 2.38
N LEU A 9 -12.29 12.88 3.31
CA LEU A 9 -12.68 11.76 4.17
C LEU A 9 -13.72 12.22 5.20
N LYS A 10 -14.69 11.36 5.43
CA LYS A 10 -15.73 11.58 6.46
C LYS A 10 -15.31 10.86 7.74
N HIS A 11 -15.77 11.37 8.87
CA HIS A 11 -15.70 10.63 10.14
C HIS A 11 -16.30 9.24 9.98
N GLY A 12 -15.68 8.24 10.59
CA GLY A 12 -16.05 6.84 10.47
C GLY A 12 -15.35 6.12 9.31
N TYR A 13 -15.93 5.04 8.83
CA TYR A 13 -15.31 4.16 7.82
C TYR A 13 -15.59 4.61 6.39
N ASN A 14 -14.55 4.85 5.63
CA ASN A 14 -14.57 5.27 4.23
C ASN A 14 -14.12 4.09 3.35
N ALA A 15 -15.08 3.30 2.86
CA ALA A 15 -14.83 2.07 2.10
C ALA A 15 -14.29 2.35 0.71
N MET A 16 -13.34 1.52 0.24
CA MET A 16 -12.77 1.52 -1.10
C MET A 16 -13.13 0.26 -1.88
N THR A 17 -12.79 -0.90 -1.35
CA THR A 17 -13.08 -2.21 -1.95
C THR A 17 -13.85 -3.10 -0.99
N THR A 18 -14.43 -4.18 -1.51
CA THR A 18 -15.12 -5.20 -0.72
C THR A 18 -14.60 -6.60 -1.04
N ARG A 19 -14.76 -7.53 -0.09
CA ARG A 19 -14.38 -8.94 -0.26
C ARG A 19 -15.07 -9.62 -1.46
N ASP A 20 -16.26 -9.13 -1.83
CA ASP A 20 -17.05 -9.66 -2.96
C ASP A 20 -16.60 -9.10 -4.31
N SER A 21 -15.65 -8.16 -4.32
CA SER A 21 -15.03 -7.66 -5.55
C SER A 21 -13.93 -8.61 -6.05
N ASP A 22 -13.44 -8.38 -7.28
CA ASP A 22 -12.29 -9.10 -7.83
C ASP A 22 -11.03 -8.97 -6.98
N MET A 23 -11.00 -8.00 -6.06
CA MET A 23 -9.87 -7.79 -5.15
C MET A 23 -9.87 -8.75 -3.96
N MET A 24 -11.02 -9.35 -3.62
CA MET A 24 -11.20 -10.27 -2.49
C MET A 24 -10.71 -9.69 -1.15
N MET A 25 -10.77 -8.37 -1.01
CA MET A 25 -10.33 -7.63 0.18
C MET A 25 -11.32 -6.51 0.51
N ASP A 26 -11.66 -6.39 1.80
CA ASP A 26 -12.28 -5.18 2.33
C ASP A 26 -11.18 -4.18 2.70
N ILE A 27 -11.17 -3.03 2.07
CA ILE A 27 -10.17 -1.98 2.31
C ILE A 27 -10.89 -0.65 2.49
N GLY A 28 -10.45 0.11 3.50
CA GLY A 28 -10.96 1.46 3.73
C GLY A 28 -10.14 2.22 4.75
N TYR A 29 -10.46 3.50 4.86
CA TYR A 29 -9.93 4.37 5.91
C TYR A 29 -10.93 4.50 7.05
N GLN A 30 -10.49 4.29 8.28
CA GLN A 30 -11.21 4.67 9.49
C GLN A 30 -10.69 6.02 9.95
N VAL A 31 -11.58 7.01 10.00
CA VAL A 31 -11.31 8.35 10.57
C VAL A 31 -11.95 8.39 11.97
N MET A 32 -11.17 8.80 12.94
CA MET A 32 -11.55 8.86 14.36
C MET A 32 -11.31 10.26 14.93
N ASP A 33 -12.24 10.71 15.75
CA ASP A 33 -12.07 11.92 16.55
C ASP A 33 -11.23 11.66 17.82
N ALA A 34 -10.61 12.69 18.36
CA ALA A 34 -9.86 12.59 19.62
C ALA A 34 -10.77 12.10 20.77
N GLY A 35 -10.32 11.09 21.50
CA GLY A 35 -11.03 10.46 22.60
C GLY A 35 -12.01 9.37 22.18
N GLU A 36 -12.26 9.17 20.89
CA GLU A 36 -13.14 8.12 20.39
C GLU A 36 -12.53 6.73 20.60
N GLU A 37 -13.40 5.77 20.98
CA GLU A 37 -13.03 4.37 21.13
C GLU A 37 -13.94 3.49 20.26
N LEU A 38 -13.33 2.66 19.39
CA LEU A 38 -14.02 1.73 18.51
C LEU A 38 -13.56 0.30 18.75
N SER A 39 -14.48 -0.65 18.55
CA SER A 39 -14.19 -2.08 18.60
C SER A 39 -14.41 -2.73 17.24
N PHE A 40 -13.49 -3.60 16.87
CA PHE A 40 -13.49 -4.34 15.63
C PHE A 40 -13.40 -5.83 15.93
N GLN A 41 -14.14 -6.63 15.22
CA GLN A 41 -14.02 -8.10 15.22
C GLN A 41 -14.62 -8.63 13.93
N ASP A 42 -13.94 -9.54 13.28
CA ASP A 42 -14.43 -10.20 12.07
C ASP A 42 -14.33 -11.72 12.24
N PRO A 43 -15.42 -12.48 12.05
CA PRO A 43 -15.44 -13.93 12.26
C PRO A 43 -14.74 -14.72 11.14
N GLU A 44 -14.49 -14.10 9.98
CA GLU A 44 -14.00 -14.78 8.78
C GLU A 44 -12.69 -14.21 8.26
N GLN A 45 -12.47 -12.90 8.50
CA GLN A 45 -11.36 -12.17 7.89
C GLN A 45 -10.23 -11.91 8.89
N GLU A 46 -8.99 -12.15 8.45
CA GLU A 46 -7.82 -11.53 9.07
C GLU A 46 -7.84 -10.02 8.80
N THR A 47 -7.27 -9.24 9.71
CA THR A 47 -7.32 -7.77 9.65
C THR A 47 -5.96 -7.16 9.95
N ALA A 48 -5.54 -6.19 9.14
CA ALA A 48 -4.40 -5.31 9.40
C ALA A 48 -4.90 -3.87 9.64
N PHE A 49 -4.39 -3.25 10.70
CA PHE A 49 -4.63 -1.86 11.08
C PHE A 49 -3.32 -1.09 10.97
N VAL A 50 -3.22 -0.17 10.02
CA VAL A 50 -2.03 0.65 9.79
C VAL A 50 -2.35 2.11 10.11
N ILE A 51 -1.66 2.70 11.10
CA ILE A 51 -1.87 4.12 11.40
C ILE A 51 -1.27 4.99 10.29
N LEU A 52 -2.06 5.93 9.79
CA LEU A 52 -1.65 6.89 8.76
C LEU A 52 -1.35 8.27 9.34
N SER A 53 -2.10 8.68 10.36
CA SER A 53 -1.86 9.94 11.08
C SER A 53 -2.46 9.89 12.48
N GLY A 54 -1.93 10.72 13.37
CA GLY A 54 -2.40 10.89 14.75
C GLY A 54 -1.82 9.86 15.70
N GLN A 55 -2.48 9.73 16.86
CA GLN A 55 -2.05 8.86 17.96
C GLN A 55 -3.24 8.04 18.47
N ALA A 56 -3.02 6.74 18.69
CA ALA A 56 -4.03 5.84 19.20
C ALA A 56 -3.42 4.74 20.07
N GLU A 57 -4.18 4.27 21.05
CA GLU A 57 -3.92 3.01 21.76
C GLU A 57 -4.70 1.90 21.10
N ILE A 58 -4.04 0.78 20.77
CA ILE A 58 -4.68 -0.39 20.19
C ILE A 58 -4.54 -1.59 21.14
N ARG A 59 -5.64 -2.31 21.40
CA ARG A 59 -5.72 -3.39 22.39
C ARG A 59 -6.30 -4.66 21.77
N TRP A 60 -5.69 -5.81 22.09
CA TRP A 60 -6.14 -7.13 21.66
C TRP A 60 -5.66 -8.20 22.64
N ASN A 61 -6.42 -9.23 22.88
CA ASN A 61 -6.03 -10.41 23.69
C ASN A 61 -5.33 -10.07 25.02
N GLY A 62 -5.75 -8.99 25.71
CA GLY A 62 -5.13 -8.52 26.95
C GLY A 62 -3.81 -7.74 26.77
N GLN A 63 -3.37 -7.53 25.54
CA GLN A 63 -2.23 -6.69 25.19
C GLN A 63 -2.69 -5.27 24.83
N SER A 64 -1.80 -4.29 25.00
CA SER A 64 -2.01 -2.89 24.62
C SER A 64 -0.72 -2.29 24.10
N GLU A 65 -0.81 -1.57 22.98
CA GLU A 65 0.31 -0.85 22.36
C GLU A 65 -0.14 0.54 21.90
N LYS A 66 0.80 1.47 21.86
CA LYS A 66 0.57 2.80 21.29
C LYS A 66 1.09 2.87 19.86
N MET A 67 0.28 3.46 19.00
CA MET A 67 0.64 3.80 17.62
C MET A 67 0.63 5.32 17.47
N HIS A 68 1.59 5.85 16.74
CA HIS A 68 1.59 7.27 16.37
C HIS A 68 2.22 7.45 14.99
N ARG A 69 1.82 8.49 14.28
CA ARG A 69 2.43 8.86 13.02
C ARG A 69 2.18 10.33 12.73
N ASP A 70 3.24 11.10 12.60
CA ASP A 70 3.18 12.52 12.27
C ASP A 70 3.38 12.75 10.76
N SER A 71 4.14 11.89 10.08
CA SER A 71 4.42 11.99 8.65
C SER A 71 4.37 10.64 7.93
N LEU A 72 3.51 10.53 6.92
CA LEU A 72 3.48 9.38 6.01
C LEU A 72 4.78 9.25 5.20
N PHE A 73 5.46 10.37 4.97
CA PHE A 73 6.62 10.44 4.08
C PHE A 73 7.92 10.13 4.81
N ASP A 74 8.05 10.56 6.06
CA ASP A 74 9.30 10.53 6.81
C ASP A 74 9.37 9.36 7.80
N GLU A 75 8.23 8.77 8.19
CA GLU A 75 8.15 7.75 9.22
C GLU A 75 7.66 6.41 8.67
N ASN A 76 8.25 5.32 9.16
CA ASN A 76 7.70 3.98 8.97
C ASN A 76 6.41 3.80 9.78
N PRO A 77 5.46 2.97 9.33
CA PRO A 77 4.19 2.77 10.01
C PRO A 77 4.28 1.85 11.23
N TYR A 78 3.33 2.03 12.17
CA TYR A 78 2.90 0.96 13.06
C TYR A 78 1.77 0.19 12.40
N CYS A 79 1.74 -1.14 12.61
CA CYS A 79 0.66 -1.99 12.12
C CYS A 79 0.34 -3.10 13.14
N LEU A 80 -0.94 -3.31 13.43
CA LEU A 80 -1.40 -4.53 14.09
C LEU A 80 -2.04 -5.45 13.05
N HIS A 81 -1.55 -6.69 12.95
CA HIS A 81 -2.11 -7.74 12.11
C HIS A 81 -2.66 -8.87 12.99
N VAL A 82 -3.93 -9.19 12.83
CA VAL A 82 -4.65 -10.17 13.64
C VAL A 82 -5.39 -11.21 12.78
N PRO A 83 -5.52 -12.47 13.25
CA PRO A 83 -6.38 -13.46 12.62
C PRO A 83 -7.87 -13.12 12.83
N ARG A 84 -8.73 -13.82 12.09
CA ARG A 84 -10.17 -13.80 12.31
C ARG A 84 -10.53 -14.02 13.80
N ASN A 85 -11.71 -13.59 14.20
CA ASN A 85 -12.25 -13.69 15.57
C ASN A 85 -11.48 -12.91 16.65
N THR A 86 -10.39 -12.23 16.32
CA THR A 86 -9.69 -11.40 17.29
C THR A 86 -10.45 -10.10 17.52
N LYS A 87 -10.89 -9.87 18.76
CA LYS A 87 -11.45 -8.56 19.14
C LYS A 87 -10.31 -7.57 19.31
N VAL A 88 -10.39 -6.47 18.56
CA VAL A 88 -9.47 -5.34 18.64
C VAL A 88 -10.25 -4.11 19.11
N THR A 89 -9.72 -3.38 20.07
CA THR A 89 -10.26 -2.07 20.49
C THR A 89 -9.20 -1.01 20.23
N MET A 90 -9.58 0.08 19.58
CA MET A 90 -8.72 1.21 19.29
C MET A 90 -9.31 2.46 19.92
N LYS A 91 -8.49 3.18 20.69
CA LYS A 91 -8.83 4.49 21.27
C LYS A 91 -7.91 5.55 20.70
N ALA A 92 -8.49 6.54 20.05
CA ALA A 92 -7.75 7.66 19.49
C ALA A 92 -7.38 8.66 20.60
N ASP A 93 -6.09 8.90 20.82
CA ASP A 93 -5.60 9.93 21.75
C ASP A 93 -5.70 11.33 21.11
N THR A 94 -5.51 11.41 19.79
CA THR A 94 -5.75 12.59 18.94
C THR A 94 -6.67 12.21 17.80
N ALA A 95 -7.12 13.15 16.96
CA ALA A 95 -7.74 12.79 15.68
C ALA A 95 -6.79 11.88 14.90
N ALA A 96 -7.30 10.77 14.38
CA ALA A 96 -6.49 9.73 13.77
C ALA A 96 -7.11 9.18 12.49
N GLU A 97 -6.24 8.80 11.56
CA GLU A 97 -6.57 8.07 10.34
C GLU A 97 -5.90 6.70 10.34
N VAL A 98 -6.66 5.64 10.08
CA VAL A 98 -6.17 4.26 10.06
C VAL A 98 -6.60 3.58 8.77
N LEU A 99 -5.64 3.01 8.03
CA LEU A 99 -5.93 2.11 6.92
C LEU A 99 -6.27 0.73 7.50
N ILE A 100 -7.41 0.20 7.11
CA ILE A 100 -7.87 -1.15 7.48
C ILE A 100 -7.90 -1.98 6.20
N GLN A 101 -7.16 -3.09 6.20
CA GLN A 101 -7.18 -4.11 5.16
C GLN A 101 -7.64 -5.41 5.76
N LYS A 102 -8.62 -6.07 5.13
CA LYS A 102 -9.13 -7.38 5.56
C LYS A 102 -9.26 -8.33 4.39
N THR A 103 -9.10 -9.61 4.66
CA THR A 103 -9.36 -10.67 3.68
C THR A 103 -9.71 -11.98 4.40
N ASP A 104 -10.46 -12.85 3.72
CA ASP A 104 -10.82 -14.16 4.26
C ASP A 104 -9.57 -14.99 4.52
N ASN A 105 -9.48 -15.54 5.73
CA ASN A 105 -8.41 -16.46 6.11
C ASN A 105 -8.91 -17.45 7.18
N GLU A 106 -8.83 -18.73 6.83
CA GLU A 106 -9.21 -19.81 7.76
C GLU A 106 -8.08 -20.21 8.71
N LYS A 107 -6.85 -19.76 8.43
CA LYS A 107 -5.68 -20.09 9.26
C LYS A 107 -5.71 -19.30 10.55
N ASP A 108 -5.46 -19.99 11.65
CA ASP A 108 -5.24 -19.37 12.95
C ASP A 108 -3.73 -19.04 13.09
N PHE A 109 -3.44 -17.83 13.56
CA PHE A 109 -2.08 -17.36 13.83
C PHE A 109 -2.06 -16.40 15.03
N ALA A 110 -0.88 -16.21 15.61
CA ALA A 110 -0.72 -15.24 16.68
C ALA A 110 -0.77 -13.80 16.13
N PRO A 111 -1.55 -12.90 16.73
CA PRO A 111 -1.49 -11.49 16.38
C PRO A 111 -0.06 -10.96 16.42
N LYS A 112 0.29 -10.13 15.44
CA LYS A 112 1.61 -9.51 15.35
C LYS A 112 1.49 -7.99 15.28
N PHE A 113 2.19 -7.32 16.17
CA PHE A 113 2.34 -5.88 16.16
C PHE A 113 3.68 -5.54 15.53
N TYR A 114 3.65 -4.76 14.46
CA TYR A 114 4.83 -4.25 13.75
C TYR A 114 5.09 -2.82 14.20
N ARG A 115 6.30 -2.57 14.68
CA ARG A 115 6.80 -1.23 15.00
C ARG A 115 7.56 -0.64 13.81
N PRO A 116 7.83 0.66 13.76
CA PRO A 116 8.61 1.27 12.68
C PRO A 116 9.96 0.58 12.41
N GLU A 117 10.63 0.09 13.43
CA GLU A 117 11.90 -0.66 13.33
C GLU A 117 11.76 -2.07 12.73
N ASP A 118 10.56 -2.65 12.75
CA ASP A 118 10.27 -3.96 12.15
C ASP A 118 9.98 -3.85 10.64
N VAL A 119 9.75 -2.63 10.13
CA VAL A 119 9.38 -2.37 8.75
C VAL A 119 10.63 -2.16 7.91
N GLN A 120 10.85 -3.09 6.97
CA GLN A 120 11.95 -2.97 6.03
C GLN A 120 11.67 -1.84 5.04
N ALA A 121 12.59 -0.88 4.94
CA ALA A 121 12.53 0.24 4.00
C ALA A 121 13.73 0.20 3.06
N ASP A 122 13.47 -0.01 1.77
CA ASP A 122 14.48 -0.13 0.72
C ASP A 122 14.32 0.96 -0.33
N ILE A 123 15.44 1.45 -0.87
CA ILE A 123 15.45 2.39 -1.99
C ILE A 123 15.63 1.61 -3.29
N PHE A 124 14.65 1.69 -4.17
CA PHE A 124 14.67 1.10 -5.51
C PHE A 124 14.85 2.17 -6.60
N GLY A 125 15.42 1.76 -7.74
CA GLY A 125 15.58 2.61 -8.92
C GLY A 125 16.63 3.70 -8.77
N GLY A 126 17.40 3.71 -7.68
CA GLY A 126 18.54 4.61 -7.52
C GLY A 126 19.68 4.20 -8.45
N GLY A 127 20.22 5.19 -9.20
CA GLY A 127 21.37 4.97 -10.07
C GLY A 127 21.05 4.35 -11.45
N VAL A 128 19.80 4.06 -11.75
CA VAL A 128 19.37 3.60 -13.09
C VAL A 128 18.39 4.60 -13.71
N TRP A 129 18.34 4.66 -15.04
CA TRP A 129 17.44 5.53 -15.81
C TRP A 129 17.47 6.98 -15.35
N SER A 130 18.68 7.51 -15.08
CA SER A 130 18.88 8.85 -14.51
C SER A 130 18.11 9.10 -13.20
N GLY A 131 17.84 8.05 -12.41
CA GLY A 131 17.11 8.09 -11.15
C GLY A 131 15.61 8.42 -11.29
N THR A 132 15.05 8.34 -12.50
CA THR A 132 13.63 8.69 -12.73
C THR A 132 12.62 7.73 -12.11
N ALA A 133 13.07 6.55 -11.67
CA ALA A 133 12.23 5.57 -10.95
C ALA A 133 12.67 5.36 -9.49
N THR A 134 13.37 6.32 -8.91
CA THR A 134 13.78 6.24 -7.49
C THR A 134 12.58 6.40 -6.58
N ARG A 135 12.38 5.42 -5.70
CA ARG A 135 11.32 5.39 -4.69
C ARG A 135 11.78 4.63 -3.45
N THR A 136 11.17 4.92 -2.31
CA THR A 136 11.32 4.11 -1.10
C THR A 136 10.17 3.12 -1.01
N VAL A 137 10.46 1.84 -0.83
CA VAL A 137 9.47 0.78 -0.62
C VAL A 137 9.57 0.31 0.82
N ARG A 138 8.47 0.38 1.56
CA ARG A 138 8.34 -0.12 2.93
C ARG A 138 7.49 -1.38 2.91
N THR A 139 8.07 -2.50 3.30
CA THR A 139 7.35 -3.78 3.43
C THR A 139 7.01 -3.99 4.89
N ILE A 140 5.73 -3.98 5.25
CA ILE A 140 5.26 -4.28 6.60
C ILE A 140 5.25 -5.80 6.77
N PHE A 141 4.48 -6.48 5.93
CA PHE A 141 4.51 -7.94 5.86
C PHE A 141 4.21 -8.45 4.45
N ASP A 142 4.85 -9.54 4.11
CA ASP A 142 4.64 -10.30 2.88
C ASP A 142 4.73 -11.81 3.16
N TYR A 143 4.73 -12.64 2.12
CA TYR A 143 4.80 -14.09 2.27
C TYR A 143 6.08 -14.57 2.97
N SER A 144 7.17 -13.80 2.95
CA SER A 144 8.44 -14.19 3.55
C SER A 144 8.44 -14.11 5.09
N ASN A 145 7.70 -13.15 5.66
CA ASN A 145 7.63 -12.93 7.11
C ASN A 145 6.24 -13.22 7.73
N ALA A 146 5.22 -13.45 6.89
CA ALA A 146 3.86 -13.80 7.28
C ALA A 146 3.24 -14.87 6.34
N PRO A 147 3.82 -16.08 6.20
CA PRO A 147 3.32 -17.11 5.27
C PRO A 147 1.96 -17.70 5.66
N TYR A 148 1.49 -17.38 6.85
CA TYR A 148 0.15 -17.70 7.35
C TYR A 148 -0.92 -16.73 6.85
N SER A 149 -0.53 -15.54 6.40
CA SER A 149 -1.43 -14.51 5.88
C SER A 149 -1.88 -14.85 4.45
N ASN A 150 -3.07 -14.40 4.10
CA ASN A 150 -3.58 -14.40 2.73
C ASN A 150 -3.43 -13.03 2.05
N MET A 151 -2.74 -12.08 2.67
CA MET A 151 -2.51 -10.75 2.11
C MET A 151 -1.09 -10.24 2.35
N VAL A 152 -0.74 -9.21 1.63
CA VAL A 152 0.48 -8.42 1.76
C VAL A 152 0.09 -6.98 2.08
N ASN A 153 0.89 -6.30 2.89
CA ASN A 153 0.74 -4.87 3.13
C ASN A 153 2.10 -4.17 3.14
N GLY A 154 2.16 -3.07 2.44
CA GLY A 154 3.34 -2.21 2.41
C GLY A 154 3.01 -0.81 1.88
N GLU A 155 4.04 0.01 1.78
CA GLU A 155 3.94 1.40 1.36
C GLU A 155 5.05 1.73 0.36
N VAL A 156 4.77 2.69 -0.52
CA VAL A 156 5.77 3.28 -1.40
C VAL A 156 5.73 4.80 -1.28
N ILE A 157 6.91 5.40 -1.23
CA ILE A 157 7.08 6.85 -1.31
C ILE A 157 7.75 7.17 -2.64
N ASN A 158 7.01 7.84 -3.52
CA ASN A 158 7.57 8.41 -4.74
C ASN A 158 8.02 9.84 -4.51
N SER A 159 9.29 10.11 -4.74
CA SER A 159 9.79 11.48 -4.80
C SER A 159 9.18 12.25 -5.98
N PRO A 160 9.11 13.60 -5.92
CA PRO A 160 8.52 14.41 -6.98
C PRO A 160 9.02 14.07 -8.39
N GLY A 161 8.10 13.85 -9.33
CA GLY A 161 8.39 13.53 -10.72
C GLY A 161 8.93 12.12 -10.97
N ARG A 162 8.87 11.20 -9.99
CA ARG A 162 9.45 9.85 -10.13
C ARG A 162 8.37 8.80 -10.40
N TRP A 163 8.83 7.72 -11.03
CA TRP A 163 8.02 6.54 -11.35
C TRP A 163 8.17 5.44 -10.31
N SER A 164 7.14 4.60 -10.19
CA SER A 164 7.15 3.35 -9.44
C SER A 164 6.33 2.29 -10.16
N GLY A 165 6.35 1.03 -9.68
CA GLY A 165 5.83 -0.08 -10.46
C GLY A 165 6.58 -0.22 -11.81
N TYR A 166 7.83 0.26 -11.89
CA TYR A 166 8.62 0.39 -13.09
C TYR A 166 9.93 -0.45 -12.97
N ALA A 167 10.44 -1.13 -14.03
CA ALA A 167 9.87 -1.18 -15.39
C ALA A 167 8.49 -1.86 -15.39
N PRO A 168 7.69 -1.73 -16.51
CA PRO A 168 6.37 -2.35 -16.62
C PRO A 168 6.43 -3.86 -16.37
N HIS A 169 5.51 -4.39 -15.58
CA HIS A 169 5.44 -5.81 -15.22
C HIS A 169 4.03 -6.19 -14.77
N THR A 170 3.79 -7.49 -14.71
CA THR A 170 2.52 -8.07 -14.25
C THR A 170 2.74 -9.13 -13.19
N HIS A 171 1.69 -9.48 -12.47
CA HIS A 171 1.57 -10.68 -11.65
C HIS A 171 0.10 -11.12 -11.60
N PRO A 172 -0.18 -12.42 -11.31
CA PRO A 172 -1.56 -12.92 -11.34
C PRO A 172 -2.42 -12.48 -10.16
N GLN A 173 -1.83 -12.09 -9.04
CA GLN A 173 -2.54 -11.73 -7.82
C GLN A 173 -3.21 -10.34 -7.97
N PRO A 174 -4.45 -10.16 -7.48
CA PRO A 174 -5.07 -8.85 -7.45
C PRO A 174 -4.39 -7.96 -6.42
N GLU A 175 -4.34 -6.67 -6.73
CA GLU A 175 -3.68 -5.66 -5.91
C GLU A 175 -4.54 -4.40 -5.81
N VAL A 176 -4.45 -3.71 -4.70
CA VAL A 176 -5.11 -2.42 -4.48
C VAL A 176 -4.09 -1.40 -4.04
N TYR A 177 -4.13 -0.22 -4.65
CA TYR A 177 -3.40 0.95 -4.19
C TYR A 177 -4.33 2.00 -3.66
N THR A 178 -3.91 2.71 -2.61
CA THR A 178 -4.56 3.93 -2.14
C THR A 178 -3.53 5.02 -1.96
N TYR A 179 -3.87 6.26 -2.33
CA TYR A 179 -2.90 7.32 -2.59
C TYR A 179 -3.11 8.54 -1.71
N LYS A 180 -1.99 9.09 -1.20
CA LYS A 180 -1.95 10.41 -0.56
C LYS A 180 -0.76 11.21 -1.11
N PHE A 181 -0.86 12.52 -1.04
CA PHE A 181 0.20 13.44 -1.43
C PHE A 181 0.63 14.29 -0.24
N ASP A 182 1.87 14.77 -0.26
CA ASP A 182 2.41 15.70 0.75
C ASP A 182 1.63 17.02 0.79
N ARG A 183 0.90 17.33 -0.29
CA ARG A 183 -0.02 18.46 -0.40
C ARG A 183 -1.34 17.98 -1.01
N PRO A 184 -2.51 18.42 -0.47
CA PRO A 184 -3.83 17.92 -0.92
C PRO A 184 -4.12 18.10 -2.41
N GLN A 185 -3.56 19.13 -3.05
CA GLN A 185 -3.69 19.38 -4.50
C GLN A 185 -2.73 18.55 -5.35
N GLY A 186 -1.83 17.76 -4.74
CA GLY A 186 -0.90 16.89 -5.45
C GLY A 186 -1.62 15.91 -6.38
N PHE A 187 -0.97 15.56 -7.46
CA PHE A 187 -1.52 14.63 -8.44
C PHE A 187 -0.43 13.79 -9.11
N GLY A 188 -0.88 12.74 -9.76
CA GLY A 188 -0.04 11.82 -10.52
C GLY A 188 -0.84 11.11 -11.59
N ALA A 189 -0.27 10.05 -12.14
CA ALA A 189 -0.96 9.13 -13.01
C ALA A 189 -0.63 7.69 -12.63
N CYS A 190 -1.61 6.79 -12.71
CA CYS A 190 -1.39 5.36 -12.77
C CYS A 190 -1.87 4.82 -14.11
N PHE A 191 -1.18 3.81 -14.59
CA PHE A 191 -1.56 3.07 -15.77
C PHE A 191 -2.05 1.69 -15.31
N ILE A 192 -3.10 1.19 -15.94
CA ILE A 192 -3.60 -0.16 -15.70
C ILE A 192 -3.87 -0.77 -17.07
N GLY A 193 -2.93 -1.61 -17.53
CA GLY A 193 -2.85 -1.97 -18.94
C GLY A 193 -2.77 -0.70 -19.81
N ASP A 194 -3.62 -0.60 -20.82
CA ASP A 194 -3.65 0.54 -21.75
C ASP A 194 -4.37 1.79 -21.21
N ASN A 195 -4.93 1.74 -20.01
CA ASN A 195 -5.70 2.85 -19.45
C ASN A 195 -4.83 3.71 -18.53
N ALA A 196 -4.95 5.03 -18.63
CA ALA A 196 -4.32 6.00 -17.76
C ALA A 196 -5.37 6.73 -16.90
N PHE A 197 -5.09 6.81 -15.58
CA PHE A 197 -5.95 7.47 -14.62
C PHE A 197 -5.20 8.57 -13.89
N LYS A 198 -5.84 9.72 -13.71
CA LYS A 198 -5.27 10.76 -12.85
C LYS A 198 -5.43 10.38 -11.39
N ILE A 199 -4.30 10.20 -10.69
CA ILE A 199 -4.24 10.03 -9.25
C ILE A 199 -4.47 11.39 -8.57
N SER A 200 -5.23 11.39 -7.49
CA SER A 200 -5.43 12.53 -6.59
C SER A 200 -5.37 12.07 -5.13
N HIS A 201 -5.30 13.01 -4.20
CA HIS A 201 -5.34 12.70 -2.76
C HIS A 201 -6.61 11.92 -2.41
N ASN A 202 -6.49 10.84 -1.61
CA ASN A 202 -7.56 9.90 -1.26
C ASN A 202 -8.22 9.20 -2.46
N SER A 203 -7.50 9.03 -3.58
CA SER A 203 -7.93 8.11 -4.63
C SER A 203 -7.39 6.70 -4.39
N TRP A 204 -7.95 5.72 -5.10
CA TRP A 204 -7.55 4.33 -5.02
C TRP A 204 -7.74 3.62 -6.37
N SER A 205 -7.01 2.53 -6.60
CA SER A 205 -7.10 1.71 -7.81
C SER A 205 -7.20 0.22 -7.49
N GLU A 206 -8.03 -0.48 -8.25
CA GLU A 206 -8.12 -1.94 -8.29
C GLU A 206 -7.33 -2.46 -9.49
N LEU A 207 -6.35 -3.30 -9.23
CA LEU A 207 -5.46 -3.90 -10.20
C LEU A 207 -5.81 -5.39 -10.29
N SER A 208 -6.62 -5.75 -11.28
CA SER A 208 -6.85 -7.17 -11.58
C SER A 208 -5.54 -7.81 -12.03
N GLY A 209 -5.31 -9.04 -11.62
CA GLY A 209 -4.10 -9.78 -12.01
C GLY A 209 -3.85 -9.78 -13.52
N GLY A 210 -2.58 -9.77 -13.92
CA GLY A 210 -2.15 -9.77 -15.32
C GLY A 210 -2.11 -8.40 -16.00
N ASN A 211 -2.45 -7.30 -15.32
CA ASN A 211 -2.32 -5.96 -15.88
C ASN A 211 -1.01 -5.30 -15.43
N SER A 212 -0.30 -4.69 -16.37
CA SER A 212 0.82 -3.80 -16.07
C SER A 212 0.31 -2.54 -15.38
N HIS A 213 1.02 -2.07 -14.32
CA HIS A 213 0.49 -1.02 -13.44
C HIS A 213 1.53 -0.01 -12.96
N PRO A 214 2.34 0.59 -13.85
CA PRO A 214 3.29 1.62 -13.47
C PRO A 214 2.57 2.91 -13.04
N GLN A 215 3.26 3.71 -12.22
CA GLN A 215 2.71 4.93 -11.64
C GLN A 215 3.76 6.04 -11.63
N VAL A 216 3.29 7.29 -11.64
CA VAL A 216 4.16 8.46 -11.59
C VAL A 216 3.52 9.57 -10.78
N THR A 217 4.32 10.31 -10.01
CA THR A 217 3.86 11.55 -9.38
C THR A 217 4.28 12.79 -10.19
N ALA A 218 3.48 13.85 -10.13
CA ALA A 218 3.81 15.10 -10.80
C ALA A 218 5.06 15.77 -10.16
N PRO A 219 5.85 16.52 -10.94
CA PRO A 219 6.93 17.34 -10.38
C PRO A 219 6.41 18.28 -9.29
N GLY A 220 7.16 18.38 -8.18
CA GLY A 220 6.83 19.25 -7.04
C GLY A 220 5.95 18.61 -5.97
N TYR A 221 5.48 17.36 -6.14
CA TYR A 221 4.66 16.64 -5.16
C TYR A 221 5.27 15.28 -4.85
N ALA A 222 5.40 14.95 -3.58
CA ALA A 222 5.67 13.58 -3.15
C ALA A 222 4.35 12.80 -3.07
N MET A 223 4.39 11.53 -3.50
CA MET A 223 3.24 10.64 -3.44
C MET A 223 3.56 9.46 -2.52
N TRP A 224 2.71 9.26 -1.53
CA TRP A 224 2.63 8.03 -0.75
C TRP A 224 1.49 7.17 -1.32
N TYR A 225 1.72 5.85 -1.41
CA TYR A 225 0.64 4.92 -1.59
C TYR A 225 0.89 3.62 -0.82
N SER A 226 -0.19 3.02 -0.29
CA SER A 226 -0.15 1.66 0.24
C SER A 226 -0.36 0.68 -0.90
N TRP A 227 0.41 -0.41 -0.92
CA TRP A 227 0.23 -1.53 -1.83
C TRP A 227 -0.20 -2.77 -1.06
N MET A 228 -1.33 -3.34 -1.49
CA MET A 228 -2.06 -4.38 -0.80
C MET A 228 -2.41 -5.49 -1.79
N ILE A 229 -1.80 -6.66 -1.62
CA ILE A 229 -1.96 -7.80 -2.53
C ILE A 229 -2.74 -8.89 -1.82
N ARG A 230 -3.69 -9.53 -2.51
CA ARG A 230 -4.35 -10.76 -2.08
C ARG A 230 -3.62 -11.97 -2.64
N HIS A 231 -3.15 -12.86 -1.78
CA HIS A 231 -2.60 -14.15 -2.21
C HIS A 231 -3.68 -15.02 -2.85
N LEU A 232 -3.36 -15.65 -3.96
CA LEU A 232 -4.25 -16.63 -4.59
C LEU A 232 -4.04 -18.02 -3.96
N PRO A 233 -5.07 -18.87 -3.90
CA PRO A 233 -4.93 -20.24 -3.42
C PRO A 233 -3.81 -20.98 -4.19
N ASN A 234 -2.89 -21.61 -3.45
CA ASN A 234 -1.71 -22.33 -3.98
C ASN A 234 -0.78 -21.48 -4.88
N ASN A 235 -0.99 -20.19 -4.95
CA ASN A 235 -0.16 -19.26 -5.70
C ASN A 235 -0.02 -17.93 -4.93
N PRO A 236 0.64 -17.93 -3.76
CA PRO A 236 0.89 -16.70 -3.01
C PRO A 236 1.82 -15.78 -3.81
N TRP A 237 1.62 -14.47 -3.69
CA TRP A 237 2.59 -13.52 -4.19
C TRP A 237 3.87 -13.63 -3.34
N ASN A 238 4.95 -14.01 -3.97
CA ASN A 238 6.27 -14.13 -3.35
C ASN A 238 7.28 -13.34 -4.19
N LYS A 239 7.07 -12.02 -4.27
CA LYS A 239 7.84 -11.10 -5.11
C LYS A 239 7.81 -11.49 -6.59
N THR A 240 6.76 -12.22 -7.00
CA THR A 240 6.53 -12.65 -8.37
C THR A 240 6.36 -11.43 -9.26
N ARG A 241 7.15 -11.39 -10.32
CA ARG A 241 7.15 -10.32 -11.30
C ARG A 241 7.37 -10.95 -12.68
N ILE A 242 6.50 -10.62 -13.62
CA ILE A 242 6.64 -10.99 -15.03
C ILE A 242 6.87 -9.69 -15.79
N ASP A 243 8.11 -9.47 -16.19
CA ASP A 243 8.49 -8.24 -16.90
C ASP A 243 7.82 -8.21 -18.29
N ASP A 244 7.45 -7.00 -18.72
CA ASP A 244 6.86 -6.78 -20.04
C ASP A 244 7.95 -6.95 -21.11
N PRO A 245 7.78 -7.87 -22.11
CA PRO A 245 8.80 -8.14 -23.12
C PRO A 245 9.22 -6.91 -23.91
N ASP A 246 8.31 -5.97 -24.20
CA ASP A 246 8.61 -4.75 -24.94
C ASP A 246 9.54 -3.80 -24.15
N HIS A 247 9.66 -4.00 -22.83
CA HIS A 247 10.41 -3.18 -21.91
C HIS A 247 11.60 -3.88 -21.24
N GLU A 248 11.83 -5.18 -21.53
CA GLU A 248 12.94 -5.95 -20.95
C GLU A 248 14.33 -5.34 -21.22
N TRP A 249 14.49 -4.59 -22.31
CA TRP A 249 15.74 -3.91 -22.64
C TRP A 249 16.19 -2.93 -21.55
N LEU A 250 15.25 -2.37 -20.78
CA LEU A 250 15.53 -1.48 -19.64
C LEU A 250 16.26 -2.18 -18.49
N MET A 251 16.18 -3.50 -18.41
CA MET A 251 16.85 -4.30 -17.37
C MET A 251 18.26 -4.74 -17.78
N GLN A 252 18.69 -4.41 -19.01
CA GLN A 252 20.03 -4.77 -19.49
C GLN A 252 21.09 -3.86 -18.86
N PRO A 253 22.33 -4.35 -18.63
CA PRO A 253 23.39 -3.55 -18.01
C PRO A 253 23.75 -2.26 -18.78
N ASP A 254 23.52 -2.23 -20.09
CA ASP A 254 23.80 -1.10 -20.98
C ASP A 254 22.56 -0.21 -21.28
N ALA A 255 21.47 -0.40 -20.53
CA ALA A 255 20.21 0.31 -20.76
C ALA A 255 20.39 1.85 -20.70
N ASP A 256 21.11 2.36 -19.71
CA ASP A 256 21.34 3.79 -19.54
C ASP A 256 22.11 4.41 -20.72
N GLU A 257 22.95 3.63 -21.41
CA GLU A 257 23.64 4.08 -22.61
C GLU A 257 22.71 4.20 -23.82
N LYS A 258 21.65 3.41 -23.86
CA LYS A 258 20.65 3.38 -24.94
C LYS A 258 19.54 4.41 -24.75
N ILE A 259 19.33 4.90 -23.53
CA ILE A 259 18.34 5.96 -23.26
C ILE A 259 18.78 7.25 -23.97
N TRP A 260 17.85 7.83 -24.74
CA TRP A 260 18.08 9.09 -25.41
C TRP A 260 18.37 10.22 -24.41
N SER A 261 19.39 11.03 -24.71
CA SER A 261 19.75 12.20 -23.93
C SER A 261 20.17 13.35 -24.89
N PRO A 262 19.74 14.59 -24.64
CA PRO A 262 20.11 15.73 -25.47
C PRO A 262 21.63 16.05 -25.44
N THR A 263 22.34 15.53 -24.46
CA THR A 263 23.80 15.74 -24.32
C THR A 263 24.64 14.65 -24.98
N LYS A 264 24.03 13.57 -25.47
CA LYS A 264 24.71 12.53 -26.26
C LYS A 264 24.80 12.99 -27.73
N LYS A 265 25.71 13.90 -28.03
CA LYS A 265 26.14 14.22 -29.41
C LYS A 265 27.52 13.67 -29.63
#